data_474b566c510eaa784734bbd33d254855
#
_entry.id   474b566c510eaa784734bbd33d254855
#
_cell.length_a   1.000
_cell.length_b   1.000
_cell.length_c   1.000
_cell.angle_alpha   90.00
_cell.angle_beta   90.00
_cell.angle_gamma   90.00
#
_symmetry.space_group_name_H-M   'P 1'
#
loop_
_entity.id
_entity.type
_entity.pdbx_description
1 polymer ?
#
loop_
_entity_poly.entity_id
_entity_poly.type
_entity_poly.pdbx_seq_one_letter_code
_entity_poly.pdbx_strand_id
1 'polypeptide(L)'
;MNAIAKETPAVNDFEQIKVRLKATWMTGDYDLFSRYLEKDAERFFERLGVAPGTRLLDVACGAGQLAIIAARAGARVTGCDISTNWIAKARARAAAEGLEIAFEEGDAESLPYADGQFDVVASLIGAMFAPRPERVASELTRVCRPGGKVAMANWTPAGFVGKMFKTIARHIAPSGMPSPVLSRRSRASPTA
;
A
#
# COMPACT_ATOMS: atom_id res chain seq x y z
N MET A 1 23.84 -30.90 -8.86
CA MET A 1 22.65 -30.13 -8.43
C MET A 1 23.09 -28.68 -8.23
N ASN A 2 22.94 -27.85 -9.27
CA ASN A 2 23.34 -26.44 -9.20
C ASN A 2 22.22 -25.65 -8.53
N ALA A 3 22.48 -25.15 -7.33
CA ALA A 3 21.65 -24.16 -6.68
C ALA A 3 21.79 -22.86 -7.50
N ILE A 4 20.74 -22.48 -8.22
CA ILE A 4 20.63 -21.17 -8.87
C ILE A 4 20.56 -20.14 -7.74
N ALA A 5 21.69 -19.48 -7.47
CA ALA A 5 21.71 -18.30 -6.62
C ALA A 5 20.77 -17.27 -7.26
N LYS A 6 19.67 -16.92 -6.57
CA LYS A 6 18.83 -15.80 -6.98
C LYS A 6 19.64 -14.53 -6.75
N GLU A 7 20.19 -13.98 -7.83
CA GLU A 7 20.83 -12.66 -7.79
C GLU A 7 19.81 -11.62 -7.27
N THR A 8 20.27 -10.80 -6.33
CA THR A 8 19.50 -9.65 -5.87
C THR A 8 19.47 -8.64 -7.03
N PRO A 9 18.30 -8.15 -7.47
CA PRO A 9 18.21 -7.21 -8.58
C PRO A 9 19.08 -5.96 -8.32
N ALA A 10 19.73 -5.46 -9.37
CA ALA A 10 20.47 -4.20 -9.29
C ALA A 10 19.52 -3.02 -9.02
N VAL A 11 20.03 -1.91 -8.47
CA VAL A 11 19.21 -0.73 -8.13
C VAL A 11 18.41 -0.22 -9.34
N ASN A 12 19.01 -0.23 -10.53
CA ASN A 12 18.32 0.16 -11.78
C ASN A 12 17.14 -0.76 -12.14
N ASP A 13 17.17 -2.02 -11.73
CA ASP A 13 16.09 -2.97 -12.00
C ASP A 13 14.85 -2.63 -11.17
N PHE A 14 15.02 -2.15 -9.94
CA PHE A 14 13.88 -1.77 -9.08
C PHE A 14 13.15 -0.54 -9.60
N GLU A 15 13.86 0.45 -10.14
CA GLU A 15 13.22 1.63 -10.72
C GLU A 15 12.44 1.26 -12.00
N GLN A 16 12.97 0.37 -12.84
CA GLN A 16 12.24 -0.16 -13.99
C GLN A 16 10.99 -0.95 -13.56
N ILE A 17 11.10 -1.74 -12.49
CA ILE A 17 9.96 -2.45 -11.91
C ILE A 17 8.88 -1.46 -11.45
N LYS A 18 9.24 -0.37 -10.77
CA LYS A 18 8.29 0.67 -10.35
C LYS A 18 7.58 1.34 -11.53
N VAL A 19 8.29 1.64 -12.61
CA VAL A 19 7.69 2.19 -13.84
C VAL A 19 6.63 1.23 -14.39
N ARG A 20 6.93 -0.06 -14.46
CA ARG A 20 5.97 -1.10 -14.91
C ARG A 20 4.79 -1.25 -13.96
N LEU A 21 5.05 -1.23 -12.65
CA LEU A 21 3.99 -1.28 -11.63
C LEU A 21 3.05 -0.09 -11.76
N LYS A 22 3.58 1.13 -11.85
CA LYS A 22 2.78 2.34 -12.08
C LYS A 22 1.91 2.18 -13.33
N ALA A 23 2.47 1.77 -14.46
CA ALA A 23 1.72 1.55 -15.69
C ALA A 23 0.61 0.48 -15.50
N THR A 24 0.91 -0.61 -14.80
CA THR A 24 -0.06 -1.67 -14.51
C THR A 24 -1.21 -1.15 -13.64
N TRP A 25 -0.92 -0.43 -12.55
CA TRP A 25 -1.93 0.11 -11.66
C TRP A 25 -2.77 1.22 -12.29
N MET A 26 -2.23 1.91 -13.30
CA MET A 26 -2.96 2.92 -14.07
C MET A 26 -3.91 2.31 -15.11
N THR A 27 -3.87 1.00 -15.34
CA THR A 27 -4.79 0.31 -16.27
C THR A 27 -6.01 -0.27 -15.54
N GLY A 28 -7.12 -0.39 -16.28
CA GLY A 28 -8.35 -0.97 -15.74
C GLY A 28 -9.14 -0.07 -14.79
N ASP A 29 -10.14 -0.63 -14.15
CA ASP A 29 -11.00 0.06 -13.18
C ASP A 29 -10.89 -0.61 -11.80
N TYR A 30 -9.79 -0.30 -11.09
CA TYR A 30 -9.59 -0.77 -9.74
C TYR A 30 -10.62 -0.18 -8.76
N ASP A 31 -11.18 1.01 -9.04
CA ASP A 31 -12.20 1.63 -8.20
C ASP A 31 -13.44 0.74 -8.09
N LEU A 32 -13.88 0.15 -9.21
CA LEU A 32 -14.98 -0.80 -9.19
C LEU A 32 -14.70 -2.00 -8.29
N PHE A 33 -13.49 -2.57 -8.38
CA PHE A 33 -13.08 -3.68 -7.52
C PHE A 33 -13.00 -3.26 -6.05
N SER A 34 -12.47 -2.09 -5.77
CA SER A 34 -12.26 -1.59 -4.41
C SER A 34 -13.56 -1.39 -3.62
N ARG A 35 -14.69 -1.16 -4.30
CA ARG A 35 -16.02 -1.08 -3.66
C ARG A 35 -16.42 -2.37 -2.94
N TYR A 36 -15.98 -3.52 -3.44
CA TYR A 36 -16.20 -4.79 -2.75
C TYR A 36 -15.40 -4.92 -1.44
N LEU A 37 -14.37 -4.09 -1.25
CA LEU A 37 -13.53 -4.06 -0.08
C LEU A 37 -13.92 -2.96 0.93
N GLU A 38 -15.01 -2.23 0.70
CA GLU A 38 -15.39 -1.08 1.54
C GLU A 38 -15.63 -1.50 2.99
N LYS A 39 -16.35 -2.60 3.23
CA LYS A 39 -16.56 -3.14 4.58
C LYS A 39 -15.26 -3.57 5.26
N ASP A 40 -14.29 -4.06 4.50
CA ASP A 40 -12.99 -4.42 5.06
C ASP A 40 -12.15 -3.17 5.37
N ALA A 41 -12.29 -2.10 4.59
CA ALA A 41 -11.70 -0.80 4.87
C ALA A 41 -12.29 -0.18 6.15
N GLU A 42 -13.61 -0.24 6.34
CA GLU A 42 -14.28 0.20 7.57
C GLU A 42 -13.77 -0.55 8.80
N ARG A 43 -13.74 -1.89 8.74
CA ARG A 43 -13.21 -2.72 9.82
C ARG A 43 -11.73 -2.47 10.11
N PHE A 44 -10.93 -2.19 9.08
CA PHE A 44 -9.54 -1.82 9.24
C PHE A 44 -9.42 -0.48 9.95
N PHE A 45 -10.20 0.52 9.54
CA PHE A 45 -10.23 1.84 10.16
C PHE A 45 -10.67 1.77 11.64
N GLU A 46 -11.72 1.02 11.95
CA GLU A 46 -12.17 0.81 13.34
C GLU A 46 -11.03 0.29 14.24
N ARG A 47 -10.23 -0.67 13.74
CA ARG A 47 -9.08 -1.22 14.48
C ARG A 47 -7.93 -0.23 14.64
N LEU A 48 -7.85 0.79 13.80
CA LEU A 48 -6.85 1.85 13.96
C LEU A 48 -7.11 2.69 15.20
N GLY A 49 -8.39 2.82 15.64
CA GLY A 49 -8.76 3.62 16.80
C GLY A 49 -8.37 5.09 16.62
N VAL A 50 -8.66 5.65 15.44
CA VAL A 50 -8.31 7.02 15.06
C VAL A 50 -9.31 7.99 15.69
N ALA A 51 -8.82 8.96 16.46
CA ALA A 51 -9.64 10.04 17.02
C ALA A 51 -9.76 11.23 16.02
N PRO A 52 -10.83 12.04 16.14
CA PRO A 52 -10.91 13.30 15.39
C PRO A 52 -9.66 14.18 15.60
N GLY A 53 -9.22 14.85 14.53
CA GLY A 53 -8.02 15.69 14.54
C GLY A 53 -6.69 14.93 14.37
N THR A 54 -6.68 13.59 14.41
CA THR A 54 -5.48 12.75 14.17
C THR A 54 -4.93 13.03 12.77
N ARG A 55 -3.61 13.26 12.66
CA ARG A 55 -2.91 13.36 11.36
C ARG A 55 -2.67 11.95 10.84
N LEU A 56 -3.41 11.57 9.81
CA LEU A 56 -3.34 10.23 9.21
C LEU A 56 -2.76 10.31 7.79
N LEU A 57 -1.76 9.48 7.51
CA LEU A 57 -1.26 9.21 6.17
C LEU A 57 -1.79 7.86 5.68
N ASP A 58 -2.49 7.88 4.54
CA ASP A 58 -2.91 6.68 3.79
C ASP A 58 -1.93 6.45 2.63
N VAL A 59 -1.07 5.43 2.75
CA VAL A 59 0.00 5.13 1.78
C VAL A 59 -0.47 4.10 0.78
N ALA A 60 -0.28 4.39 -0.51
CA ALA A 60 -0.86 3.67 -1.63
C ALA A 60 -2.40 3.67 -1.53
N CYS A 61 -2.94 4.88 -1.41
CA CYS A 61 -4.34 5.13 -1.08
C CYS A 61 -5.33 4.80 -2.21
N GLY A 62 -4.84 4.59 -3.44
CA GLY A 62 -5.68 4.34 -4.61
C GLY A 62 -6.73 5.43 -4.81
N ALA A 63 -7.99 5.04 -4.97
CA ALA A 63 -9.13 5.95 -5.08
C ALA A 63 -9.64 6.47 -3.72
N GLY A 64 -8.84 6.35 -2.65
CA GLY A 64 -9.06 7.01 -1.36
C GLY A 64 -10.03 6.30 -0.42
N GLN A 65 -10.20 4.96 -0.49
CA GLN A 65 -11.15 4.27 0.37
C GLN A 65 -10.91 4.53 1.86
N LEU A 66 -9.71 4.26 2.35
CA LEU A 66 -9.37 4.48 3.75
C LEU A 66 -9.33 5.98 4.09
N ALA A 67 -8.75 6.77 3.20
CA ALA A 67 -8.64 8.22 3.36
C ALA A 67 -10.01 8.90 3.57
N ILE A 68 -11.02 8.53 2.77
CA ILE A 68 -12.37 9.09 2.86
C ILE A 68 -13.06 8.65 4.16
N ILE A 69 -12.95 7.37 4.56
CA ILE A 69 -13.49 6.88 5.83
C ILE A 69 -12.87 7.65 7.00
N ALA A 70 -11.55 7.84 7.00
CA ALA A 70 -10.85 8.55 8.04
C ALA A 70 -11.23 10.04 8.12
N ALA A 71 -11.41 10.70 6.97
CA ALA A 71 -11.84 12.10 6.93
C ALA A 71 -13.28 12.27 7.42
N ARG A 72 -14.21 11.38 7.05
CA ARG A 72 -15.58 11.35 7.59
C ARG A 72 -15.60 11.23 9.11
N ALA A 73 -14.62 10.53 9.69
CA ALA A 73 -14.44 10.40 11.13
C ALA A 73 -13.70 11.59 11.79
N GLY A 74 -13.41 12.66 11.03
CA GLY A 74 -12.80 13.88 11.53
C GLY A 74 -11.28 13.85 11.61
N ALA A 75 -10.59 12.88 11.03
CA ALA A 75 -9.12 12.89 10.92
C ALA A 75 -8.65 13.94 9.90
N ARG A 76 -7.42 14.45 10.09
CA ARG A 76 -6.69 15.27 9.12
C ARG A 76 -5.91 14.32 8.22
N VAL A 77 -6.41 14.11 7.00
CA VAL A 77 -5.94 13.03 6.14
C VAL A 77 -5.07 13.54 5.00
N THR A 78 -3.96 12.85 4.78
CA THR A 78 -3.17 12.90 3.56
C THR A 78 -3.20 11.51 2.90
N GLY A 79 -3.49 11.44 1.62
CA GLY A 79 -3.40 10.22 0.81
C GLY A 79 -2.25 10.32 -0.20
N CYS A 80 -1.46 9.26 -0.32
CA CYS A 80 -0.32 9.19 -1.23
C CYS A 80 -0.41 7.93 -2.08
N ASP A 81 -0.27 8.07 -3.42
CA ASP A 81 -0.25 6.93 -4.34
C ASP A 81 0.69 7.22 -5.52
N ILE A 82 1.29 6.18 -6.09
CA ILE A 82 2.15 6.29 -7.27
C ILE A 82 1.35 6.57 -8.55
N SER A 83 0.05 6.28 -8.56
CA SER A 83 -0.84 6.31 -9.72
C SER A 83 -1.64 7.61 -9.78
N THR A 84 -1.30 8.49 -10.70
CA THR A 84 -1.91 9.82 -10.84
C THR A 84 -3.40 9.78 -11.18
N ASN A 85 -3.86 8.78 -11.94
CA ASN A 85 -5.27 8.60 -12.27
C ASN A 85 -6.11 8.23 -11.03
N TRP A 86 -5.56 7.46 -10.09
CA TRP A 86 -6.24 7.14 -8.83
C TRP A 86 -6.29 8.35 -7.90
N ILE A 87 -5.22 9.12 -7.82
CA ILE A 87 -5.20 10.40 -7.10
C ILE A 87 -6.29 11.34 -7.64
N ALA A 88 -6.45 11.43 -8.96
CA ALA A 88 -7.50 12.25 -9.55
C ALA A 88 -8.91 11.75 -9.16
N LYS A 89 -9.15 10.43 -9.17
CA LYS A 89 -10.42 9.83 -8.70
C LYS A 89 -10.64 10.07 -7.21
N ALA A 90 -9.61 9.91 -6.37
CA ALA A 90 -9.70 10.15 -4.95
C ALA A 90 -10.10 11.59 -4.63
N ARG A 91 -9.48 12.56 -5.31
CA ARG A 91 -9.85 13.99 -5.21
C ARG A 91 -11.31 14.23 -5.60
N ALA A 92 -11.75 13.65 -6.72
CA ALA A 92 -13.14 13.80 -7.17
C ALA A 92 -14.14 13.21 -6.16
N ARG A 93 -13.84 12.06 -5.57
CA ARG A 93 -14.69 11.44 -4.54
C ARG A 93 -14.74 12.28 -3.26
N ALA A 94 -13.60 12.76 -2.77
CA ALA A 94 -13.57 13.63 -1.59
C ALA A 94 -14.34 14.93 -1.82
N ALA A 95 -14.17 15.57 -3.00
CA ALA A 95 -14.89 16.78 -3.36
C ALA A 95 -16.40 16.57 -3.44
N ALA A 96 -16.86 15.42 -3.97
CA ALA A 96 -18.28 15.08 -4.04
C ALA A 96 -18.93 14.96 -2.65
N GLU A 97 -18.14 14.70 -1.61
CA GLU A 97 -18.58 14.61 -0.22
C GLU A 97 -18.24 15.86 0.61
N GLY A 98 -17.65 16.88 0.00
CA GLY A 98 -17.21 18.09 0.72
C GLY A 98 -16.09 17.84 1.72
N LEU A 99 -15.28 16.79 1.53
CA LEU A 99 -14.18 16.42 2.42
C LEU A 99 -12.88 17.10 1.99
N GLU A 100 -12.16 17.67 2.94
CA GLU A 100 -10.83 18.24 2.73
C GLU A 100 -9.77 17.16 3.00
N ILE A 101 -9.20 16.60 1.93
CA ILE A 101 -8.13 15.59 1.98
C ILE A 101 -7.02 16.03 1.02
N ALA A 102 -5.78 16.09 1.49
CA ALA A 102 -4.62 16.26 0.64
C ALA A 102 -4.30 14.93 -0.06
N PHE A 103 -4.39 14.90 -1.39
CA PHE A 103 -3.97 13.75 -2.19
C PHE A 103 -2.76 14.10 -3.05
N GLU A 104 -1.70 13.31 -2.96
CA GLU A 104 -0.42 13.59 -3.60
C GLU A 104 0.13 12.35 -4.32
N GLU A 105 0.83 12.56 -5.44
CA GLU A 105 1.61 11.50 -6.06
C GLU A 105 2.86 11.23 -5.21
N GLY A 106 3.15 9.96 -4.94
CA GLY A 106 4.35 9.59 -4.21
C GLY A 106 4.62 8.09 -4.20
N ASP A 107 5.87 7.75 -3.96
CA ASP A 107 6.38 6.38 -3.89
C ASP A 107 6.44 5.92 -2.44
N ALA A 108 5.81 4.81 -2.11
CA ALA A 108 5.85 4.22 -0.77
C ALA A 108 7.26 3.86 -0.28
N GLU A 109 8.23 3.73 -1.17
CA GLU A 109 9.64 3.49 -0.85
C GLU A 109 10.47 4.77 -0.64
N SER A 110 9.87 5.95 -0.90
CA SER A 110 10.49 7.28 -0.74
C SER A 110 9.39 8.32 -0.58
N LEU A 111 8.80 8.37 0.61
CA LEU A 111 7.67 9.25 0.92
C LEU A 111 8.10 10.71 1.01
N PRO A 112 7.39 11.65 0.33
CA PRO A 112 7.77 13.07 0.28
C PRO A 112 7.38 13.84 1.55
N TYR A 113 7.53 13.22 2.72
CA TYR A 113 7.12 13.78 4.02
C TYR A 113 8.28 13.83 5.01
N ALA A 114 8.20 14.76 5.95
CA ALA A 114 9.16 14.89 7.03
C ALA A 114 9.07 13.73 8.04
N ASP A 115 10.16 13.50 8.78
CA ASP A 115 10.20 12.55 9.87
C ASP A 115 9.16 12.91 10.95
N GLY A 116 8.40 11.92 11.42
CA GLY A 116 7.44 12.12 12.50
C GLY A 116 6.24 13.02 12.16
N GLN A 117 5.95 13.24 10.88
CA GLN A 117 4.90 14.16 10.46
C GLN A 117 3.50 13.69 10.84
N PHE A 118 3.25 12.37 10.93
CA PHE A 118 1.93 11.79 11.12
C PHE A 118 1.78 11.04 12.45
N ASP A 119 0.59 11.06 13.00
CA ASP A 119 0.23 10.33 14.22
C ASP A 119 -0.09 8.86 13.91
N VAL A 120 -0.69 8.64 12.74
CA VAL A 120 -1.03 7.31 12.20
C VAL A 120 -0.59 7.24 10.75
N VAL A 121 0.15 6.18 10.41
CA VAL A 121 0.55 5.86 9.04
C VAL A 121 -0.04 4.50 8.69
N ALA A 122 -0.90 4.47 7.70
CA ALA A 122 -1.63 3.25 7.34
C ALA A 122 -1.47 2.92 5.84
N SER A 123 -1.57 1.65 5.51
CA SER A 123 -1.72 1.19 4.12
C SER A 123 -2.70 0.03 4.06
N LEU A 124 -3.78 0.21 3.31
CA LEU A 124 -4.77 -0.83 3.07
C LEU A 124 -4.49 -1.50 1.72
N ILE A 125 -3.79 -2.64 1.79
CA ILE A 125 -3.48 -3.53 0.65
C ILE A 125 -2.49 -2.96 -0.38
N GLY A 126 -2.31 -1.66 -0.50
CA GLY A 126 -1.53 -1.03 -1.58
C GLY A 126 -0.01 -1.17 -1.44
N ALA A 127 0.59 -0.71 -0.34
CA ALA A 127 2.04 -0.63 -0.19
C ALA A 127 2.75 -2.00 -0.19
N MET A 128 2.03 -3.10 0.01
CA MET A 128 2.59 -4.46 -0.11
C MET A 128 3.09 -4.80 -1.51
N PHE A 129 2.68 -4.06 -2.53
CA PHE A 129 3.08 -4.29 -3.93
C PHE A 129 4.37 -3.58 -4.32
N ALA A 130 4.90 -2.72 -3.46
CA ALA A 130 6.20 -2.10 -3.70
C ALA A 130 7.33 -3.15 -3.71
N PRO A 131 8.32 -3.01 -4.61
CA PRO A 131 9.33 -4.04 -4.84
C PRO A 131 10.31 -4.24 -3.66
N ARG A 132 10.50 -3.21 -2.81
CA ARG A 132 11.42 -3.24 -1.67
C ARG A 132 10.67 -3.05 -0.34
N PRO A 133 10.07 -4.12 0.22
CA PRO A 133 9.25 -4.03 1.43
C PRO A 133 10.01 -3.47 2.65
N GLU A 134 11.33 -3.66 2.72
CA GLU A 134 12.17 -3.10 3.79
C GLU A 134 12.24 -1.57 3.69
N ARG A 135 12.30 -1.02 2.48
CA ARG A 135 12.23 0.43 2.27
C ARG A 135 10.87 0.98 2.64
N VAL A 136 9.80 0.31 2.23
CA VAL A 136 8.45 0.68 2.65
C VAL A 136 8.35 0.73 4.17
N ALA A 137 8.78 -0.33 4.86
CA ALA A 137 8.74 -0.38 6.32
C ALA A 137 9.53 0.76 6.98
N SER A 138 10.72 1.06 6.43
CA SER A 138 11.56 2.19 6.89
C SER A 138 10.84 3.53 6.71
N GLU A 139 10.25 3.78 5.55
CA GLU A 139 9.56 5.04 5.25
C GLU A 139 8.30 5.22 6.08
N LEU A 140 7.45 4.17 6.20
CA LEU A 140 6.27 4.23 7.07
C LEU A 140 6.64 4.56 8.51
N THR A 141 7.74 3.98 8.99
CA THR A 141 8.24 4.24 10.34
C THR A 141 8.83 5.64 10.48
N ARG A 142 9.58 6.10 9.49
CA ARG A 142 10.24 7.43 9.48
C ARG A 142 9.21 8.55 9.56
N VAL A 143 8.17 8.48 8.73
CA VAL A 143 7.16 9.55 8.68
C VAL A 143 6.16 9.49 9.83
N CYS A 144 6.09 8.36 10.56
CA CYS A 144 5.29 8.21 11.76
C CYS A 144 6.04 8.81 12.96
N ARG A 145 5.34 9.64 13.78
CA ARG A 145 5.96 10.21 14.97
C ARG A 145 6.34 9.14 16.00
N PRO A 146 7.30 9.41 16.90
CA PRO A 146 7.53 8.55 18.06
C PRO A 146 6.25 8.35 18.86
N GLY A 147 5.94 7.08 19.21
CA GLY A 147 4.70 6.70 19.89
C GLY A 147 3.44 6.77 19.00
N GLY A 148 3.57 7.03 17.71
CA GLY A 148 2.51 6.93 16.72
C GLY A 148 2.20 5.47 16.34
N LYS A 149 1.30 5.28 15.40
CA LYS A 149 0.85 3.95 14.97
C LYS A 149 1.15 3.73 13.49
N VAL A 150 1.83 2.64 13.15
CA VAL A 150 1.97 2.14 11.78
C VAL A 150 1.12 0.87 11.63
N ALA A 151 0.27 0.82 10.62
CA ALA A 151 -0.61 -0.31 10.38
C ALA A 151 -0.71 -0.66 8.89
N MET A 152 -0.70 -1.95 8.59
CA MET A 152 -0.89 -2.47 7.24
C MET A 152 -1.90 -3.61 7.22
N ALA A 153 -2.79 -3.60 6.22
CA ALA A 153 -3.56 -4.79 5.85
C ALA A 153 -3.02 -5.33 4.52
N ASN A 154 -2.72 -6.61 4.49
CA ASN A 154 -2.08 -7.26 3.34
C ASN A 154 -2.78 -8.57 2.97
N TRP A 155 -2.78 -8.92 1.70
CA TRP A 155 -3.16 -10.26 1.27
C TRP A 155 -2.14 -11.29 1.77
N THR A 156 -2.63 -12.43 2.24
CA THR A 156 -1.75 -13.51 2.69
C THR A 156 -1.57 -14.57 1.59
N PRO A 157 -0.42 -15.28 1.55
CA PRO A 157 -0.18 -16.35 0.59
C PRO A 157 -1.17 -17.52 0.70
N ALA A 158 -1.76 -17.74 1.87
CA ALA A 158 -2.74 -18.79 2.13
C ALA A 158 -4.19 -18.36 1.87
N GLY A 159 -4.44 -17.03 1.78
CA GLY A 159 -5.76 -16.47 1.49
C GLY A 159 -6.19 -16.67 0.02
N PHE A 160 -7.40 -16.22 -0.30
CA PHE A 160 -7.97 -16.34 -1.65
C PHE A 160 -7.08 -15.71 -2.71
N VAL A 161 -6.67 -14.46 -2.53
CA VAL A 161 -5.82 -13.74 -3.50
C VAL A 161 -4.46 -14.41 -3.66
N GLY A 162 -3.86 -14.90 -2.58
CA GLY A 162 -2.61 -15.65 -2.65
C GLY A 162 -2.74 -16.97 -3.43
N LYS A 163 -3.84 -17.69 -3.25
CA LYS A 163 -4.14 -18.90 -4.03
C LYS A 163 -4.39 -18.57 -5.50
N MET A 164 -5.12 -17.48 -5.77
CA MET A 164 -5.37 -17.00 -7.13
C MET A 164 -4.06 -16.67 -7.84
N PHE A 165 -3.15 -15.92 -7.25
CA PHE A 165 -1.84 -15.62 -7.82
C PHE A 165 -1.00 -16.87 -8.06
N LYS A 166 -1.04 -17.86 -7.15
CA LYS A 166 -0.36 -19.15 -7.36
C LYS A 166 -0.90 -19.91 -8.57
N THR A 167 -2.22 -19.86 -8.78
CA THR A 167 -2.86 -20.50 -9.94
C THR A 167 -2.46 -19.79 -11.23
N ILE A 168 -2.57 -18.45 -11.27
CA ILE A 168 -2.19 -17.64 -12.43
C ILE A 168 -0.72 -17.88 -12.82
N ALA A 169 0.18 -17.91 -11.84
CA ALA A 169 1.61 -18.14 -12.07
C ALA A 169 1.97 -19.50 -12.69
N ARG A 170 1.04 -20.46 -12.73
CA ARG A 170 1.22 -21.74 -13.44
C ARG A 170 0.94 -21.64 -14.93
N HIS A 171 0.20 -20.61 -15.35
CA HIS A 171 -0.30 -20.46 -16.72
C HIS A 171 0.30 -19.27 -17.44
N ILE A 172 0.92 -18.33 -16.72
CA ILE A 172 1.56 -17.14 -17.28
C ILE A 172 3.05 -17.19 -16.99
N ALA A 173 3.86 -16.92 -18.01
CA ALA A 173 5.31 -16.81 -17.84
C ALA A 173 5.65 -15.78 -16.75
N PRO A 174 6.71 -16.00 -15.94
CA PRO A 174 7.13 -15.06 -14.93
C PRO A 174 7.33 -13.66 -15.53
N SER A 175 6.59 -12.68 -15.04
CA SER A 175 6.67 -11.30 -15.53
C SER A 175 7.97 -10.58 -15.13
N GLY A 176 8.87 -11.25 -14.42
CA GLY A 176 10.04 -10.64 -13.79
C GLY A 176 9.71 -9.76 -12.58
N MET A 177 8.41 -9.55 -12.29
CA MET A 177 7.99 -8.80 -11.11
C MET A 177 7.97 -9.70 -9.87
N PRO A 178 8.55 -9.26 -8.74
CA PRO A 178 8.42 -10.01 -7.49
C PRO A 178 6.95 -10.03 -7.08
N SER A 179 6.41 -11.22 -6.80
CA SER A 179 5.06 -11.34 -6.25
C SER A 179 5.11 -11.01 -4.75
N PRO A 180 4.46 -9.95 -4.29
CA PRO A 180 4.47 -9.58 -2.88
C PRO A 180 3.77 -10.61 -2.00
N VAL A 181 2.89 -11.42 -2.60
CA VAL A 181 2.13 -12.47 -1.90
C VAL A 181 2.88 -13.81 -1.89
N LEU A 182 3.83 -14.03 -2.81
CA LEU A 182 4.55 -15.30 -2.96
C LEU A 182 5.98 -15.29 -2.39
N SER A 183 6.55 -14.11 -2.09
CA SER A 183 7.97 -13.95 -1.75
C SER A 183 8.31 -14.06 -0.26
N ARG A 184 7.34 -14.20 0.64
CA ARG A 184 7.65 -14.35 2.06
C ARG A 184 8.21 -15.75 2.35
N ARG A 185 9.52 -15.86 2.50
CA ARG A 185 10.11 -16.88 3.35
C ARG A 185 9.72 -16.54 4.79
N SER A 186 9.00 -17.44 5.45
CA SER A 186 8.88 -17.43 6.90
C SER A 186 10.29 -17.44 7.47
N ARG A 187 10.73 -16.37 8.11
CA ARG A 187 11.85 -16.47 9.05
C ARG A 187 11.31 -17.34 10.20
N ALA A 188 11.79 -18.54 10.28
CA ALA A 188 11.65 -19.32 11.51
C ALA A 188 12.23 -18.47 12.64
N SER A 189 11.43 -18.21 13.67
CA SER A 189 11.94 -17.61 14.90
C SER A 189 13.04 -18.51 15.44
N PRO A 190 14.20 -17.98 15.86
CA PRO A 190 15.14 -18.79 16.62
C PRO A 190 14.44 -19.16 17.92
N THR A 191 14.23 -20.43 18.13
CA THR A 191 13.89 -20.99 19.43
C THR A 191 15.02 -20.67 20.40
N ALA A 192 14.70 -19.90 21.43
CA ALA A 192 15.54 -19.77 22.63
C ALA A 192 15.49 -21.06 23.44
#